data_135cdef8c0a404fae2005f513255e0d3
#
_entry.id   135cdef8c0a404fae2005f513255e0d3
#
_cell.length_a   1.000
_cell.length_b   1.000
_cell.length_c   1.000
_cell.angle_alpha   90.00
_cell.angle_beta   90.00
_cell.angle_gamma   90.00
#
_symmetry.space_group_name_H-M   'P 1'
#
loop_
_entity.id
_entity.type
_entity.pdbx_description
1 polymer ?
#
loop_
_entity_poly.entity_id
_entity_poly.type
_entity_poly.pdbx_seq_one_letter_code
_entity_poly.pdbx_strand_id
1 'polypeptide(L)'
;PNTLEGQALLDNFVRTRRILRYRDNDRIVEHIKRGMPLYEVESLEKRGANEKHNLMMHGECLSTCAYLKEQGIEVDLVYIDPPFASGADYAKKIYIRRNPLVQKVMKEAEQNLDHEEMKEFEEKMYGDIWDKERYLNWMYENLMAIKSVMSENASIYVHLDYHIGHYVKILMDEIFGEENFRNEIIWYYTNKMSGSTSPHDFVCEHDTVFRYSKGDSYTYNVITEEREEAVKQSKRVKVDGKNMRARDEEGNIIYELSTDKKIKDVWKIPYI
;
A
#
# COMPACT_ATOMS: atom_id res chain seq x y z
N PRO A 1 3.29 -34.21 0.14
CA PRO A 1 4.75 -34.27 0.24
C PRO A 1 5.15 -34.94 1.54
N ASN A 2 5.96 -36.01 1.41
CA ASN A 2 6.40 -36.82 2.57
C ASN A 2 7.78 -36.38 3.08
N THR A 3 8.21 -35.19 2.78
CA THR A 3 9.47 -34.61 3.21
C THR A 3 9.23 -33.55 4.29
N LEU A 4 10.19 -33.36 5.19
CA LEU A 4 10.15 -32.32 6.21
C LEU A 4 9.98 -30.92 5.59
N GLU A 5 10.62 -30.67 4.45
CA GLU A 5 10.47 -29.42 3.70
C GLU A 5 9.07 -29.23 3.12
N GLY A 6 8.50 -30.32 2.58
CA GLY A 6 7.12 -30.29 2.08
C GLY A 6 6.10 -30.07 3.19
N GLN A 7 6.33 -30.62 4.39
CA GLN A 7 5.48 -30.37 5.54
C GLN A 7 5.60 -28.95 6.04
N ALA A 8 6.82 -28.40 6.11
CA ALA A 8 7.06 -27.00 6.47
C ALA A 8 6.39 -26.01 5.49
N LEU A 9 6.41 -26.30 4.19
CA LEU A 9 5.70 -25.52 3.18
C LEU A 9 4.19 -25.57 3.40
N LEU A 10 3.62 -26.76 3.67
CA LEU A 10 2.20 -26.89 3.96
C LEU A 10 1.80 -26.18 5.26
N ASP A 11 2.61 -26.29 6.30
CA ASP A 11 2.35 -25.64 7.58
C ASP A 11 2.41 -24.11 7.44
N ASN A 12 3.34 -23.58 6.67
CA ASN A 12 3.40 -22.15 6.34
C ASN A 12 2.19 -21.72 5.50
N PHE A 13 1.82 -22.49 4.50
CA PHE A 13 0.64 -22.22 3.68
C PHE A 13 -0.65 -22.21 4.52
N VAL A 14 -0.81 -23.17 5.43
CA VAL A 14 -1.95 -23.23 6.35
C VAL A 14 -1.92 -22.04 7.32
N ARG A 15 -0.74 -21.63 7.78
CA ARG A 15 -0.57 -20.46 8.66
C ARG A 15 -0.98 -19.16 7.98
N THR A 16 -0.54 -18.96 6.75
CA THR A 16 -0.92 -17.80 5.94
C THR A 16 -2.42 -17.83 5.64
N ARG A 17 -2.96 -19.00 5.33
CA ARG A 17 -4.39 -19.20 5.12
C ARG A 17 -5.26 -18.90 6.34
N ARG A 18 -4.72 -18.97 7.56
CA ARG A 18 -5.43 -18.52 8.77
C ARG A 18 -5.53 -17.01 8.89
N ILE A 19 -4.54 -16.30 8.39
CA ILE A 19 -4.53 -14.83 8.39
C ILE A 19 -5.37 -14.31 7.21
N LEU A 20 -5.19 -14.96 6.06
CA LEU A 20 -5.83 -14.63 4.80
C LEU A 20 -6.64 -15.84 4.37
N ARG A 21 -7.89 -15.97 4.77
CA ARG A 21 -8.74 -16.98 4.14
C ARG A 21 -8.95 -16.58 2.69
N TYR A 22 -8.02 -16.97 1.82
CA TYR A 22 -8.27 -16.92 0.40
C TYR A 22 -9.58 -17.65 0.12
N ARG A 23 -10.53 -16.97 -0.48
CA ARG A 23 -11.66 -17.66 -1.05
C ARG A 23 -11.10 -18.75 -1.94
N ASP A 24 -11.55 -19.97 -1.80
CA ASP A 24 -11.04 -21.24 -2.35
C ASP A 24 -10.72 -21.28 -3.86
N ASN A 25 -10.79 -20.17 -4.53
CA ASN A 25 -10.42 -20.00 -5.91
C ASN A 25 -9.71 -18.69 -6.05
N ASP A 26 -8.48 -18.71 -6.49
CA ASP A 26 -7.77 -17.55 -7.05
C ASP A 26 -8.45 -16.99 -8.31
N ARG A 27 -9.78 -16.99 -8.31
CA ARG A 27 -10.59 -16.45 -9.39
C ARG A 27 -10.31 -14.98 -9.62
N ILE A 28 -9.80 -14.27 -8.59
CA ILE A 28 -9.45 -12.86 -8.70
C ILE A 28 -8.29 -12.69 -9.65
N VAL A 29 -7.21 -13.46 -9.50
CA VAL A 29 -6.08 -13.43 -10.41
C VAL A 29 -6.52 -13.84 -11.81
N GLU A 30 -7.40 -14.84 -11.92
CA GLU A 30 -7.99 -15.23 -13.19
C GLU A 30 -8.93 -14.17 -13.77
N HIS A 31 -9.75 -13.53 -12.94
CA HIS A 31 -10.61 -12.43 -13.38
C HIS A 31 -9.78 -11.24 -13.85
N ILE A 32 -8.72 -10.87 -13.13
CA ILE A 32 -7.81 -9.82 -13.55
C ILE A 32 -7.11 -10.21 -14.86
N LYS A 33 -6.70 -11.46 -15.02
CA LYS A 33 -6.06 -11.97 -16.25
C LYS A 33 -7.00 -12.04 -17.44
N ARG A 34 -8.27 -12.39 -17.21
CA ARG A 34 -9.31 -12.51 -18.28
C ARG A 34 -9.96 -11.18 -18.63
N GLY A 35 -9.64 -10.12 -17.91
CA GLY A 35 -10.36 -8.84 -17.96
C GLY A 35 -11.61 -8.90 -17.09
N MET A 36 -11.68 -8.00 -16.13
CA MET A 36 -12.91 -7.81 -15.35
C MET A 36 -13.97 -7.19 -16.24
N PRO A 37 -15.26 -7.49 -16.01
CA PRO A 37 -16.31 -6.76 -16.70
C PRO A 37 -16.12 -5.27 -16.39
N LEU A 38 -15.93 -4.49 -17.45
CA LEU A 38 -15.84 -3.04 -17.34
C LEU A 38 -17.17 -2.51 -16.86
N TYR A 39 -17.08 -1.65 -15.88
CA TYR A 39 -18.19 -0.76 -15.57
C TYR A 39 -18.23 0.30 -16.69
N GLU A 40 -19.40 0.79 -16.98
CA GLU A 40 -19.57 1.89 -17.92
C GLU A 40 -18.77 3.10 -17.40
N VAL A 41 -17.85 3.61 -18.21
CA VAL A 41 -17.02 4.75 -17.87
C VAL A 41 -17.62 5.99 -18.50
N GLU A 42 -18.14 6.88 -17.66
CA GLU A 42 -18.69 8.16 -18.09
C GLU A 42 -17.67 9.28 -17.86
N SER A 43 -17.46 10.11 -18.88
CA SER A 43 -16.63 11.30 -18.74
C SER A 43 -17.47 12.44 -18.16
N LEU A 44 -17.21 12.79 -16.89
CA LEU A 44 -17.95 13.85 -16.20
C LEU A 44 -17.47 15.23 -16.58
N GLU A 45 -16.18 15.46 -16.68
CA GLU A 45 -15.60 16.78 -16.93
C GLU A 45 -14.24 16.68 -17.64
N LYS A 46 -13.97 17.59 -18.56
CA LYS A 46 -12.66 17.74 -19.20
C LYS A 46 -12.21 19.19 -19.09
N ARG A 47 -11.05 19.43 -18.49
CA ARG A 47 -10.44 20.76 -18.36
C ARG A 47 -9.10 20.81 -19.09
N GLY A 48 -8.87 21.92 -19.80
CA GLY A 48 -7.64 22.16 -20.52
C GLY A 48 -7.64 21.61 -21.95
N ALA A 49 -6.68 22.09 -22.74
CA ALA A 49 -6.54 21.78 -24.17
C ALA A 49 -5.37 20.83 -24.50
N ASN A 50 -4.61 20.37 -23.51
CA ASN A 50 -3.45 19.51 -23.73
C ASN A 50 -3.88 18.08 -24.09
N GLU A 51 -3.18 17.48 -25.03
CA GLU A 51 -3.38 16.07 -25.39
C GLU A 51 -2.96 15.11 -24.27
N LYS A 52 -1.95 15.51 -23.45
CA LYS A 52 -1.53 14.81 -22.23
C LYS A 52 -2.22 15.46 -21.04
N HIS A 53 -3.14 14.76 -20.40
CA HIS A 53 -3.89 15.27 -19.26
C HIS A 53 -3.81 14.29 -18.09
N ASN A 54 -4.00 14.82 -16.89
CA ASN A 54 -4.21 13.99 -15.71
C ASN A 54 -5.60 13.36 -15.79
N LEU A 55 -5.70 12.13 -15.29
CA LEU A 55 -6.96 11.41 -15.23
C LEU A 55 -7.38 11.31 -13.76
N MET A 56 -8.59 11.77 -13.45
CA MET A 56 -9.22 11.58 -12.16
C MET A 56 -10.38 10.60 -12.33
N MET A 57 -10.32 9.48 -11.63
CA MET A 57 -11.34 8.44 -11.72
C MET A 57 -12.05 8.31 -10.38
N HIS A 58 -13.37 8.38 -10.41
CA HIS A 58 -14.22 8.14 -9.25
C HIS A 58 -14.87 6.76 -9.39
N GLY A 59 -14.49 5.83 -8.52
CA GLY A 59 -14.98 4.46 -8.58
C GLY A 59 -14.16 3.50 -7.73
N GLU A 60 -14.42 2.23 -7.89
CA GLU A 60 -13.68 1.19 -7.20
C GLU A 60 -12.30 0.95 -7.83
N CYS A 61 -11.31 0.66 -6.96
CA CYS A 61 -9.93 0.41 -7.37
C CYS A 61 -9.82 -0.72 -8.41
N LEU A 62 -10.54 -1.83 -8.22
CA LEU A 62 -10.54 -2.95 -9.15
C LEU A 62 -11.02 -2.56 -10.55
N SER A 63 -12.12 -1.80 -10.62
CA SER A 63 -12.69 -1.31 -11.88
C SER A 63 -11.75 -0.31 -12.57
N THR A 64 -11.14 0.57 -11.77
CA THR A 64 -10.14 1.53 -12.26
C THR A 64 -8.92 0.81 -12.83
N CYS A 65 -8.39 -0.20 -12.14
CA CYS A 65 -7.27 -1.00 -12.64
C CYS A 65 -7.65 -1.77 -13.90
N ALA A 66 -8.87 -2.32 -13.99
CA ALA A 66 -9.36 -2.99 -15.19
C ALA A 66 -9.41 -2.03 -16.38
N TYR A 67 -9.93 -0.82 -16.20
CA TYR A 67 -9.94 0.22 -17.21
C TYR A 67 -8.52 0.60 -17.68
N LEU A 68 -7.61 0.89 -16.74
CA LEU A 68 -6.21 1.23 -17.08
C LEU A 68 -5.57 0.13 -17.91
N LYS A 69 -5.79 -1.12 -17.52
CA LYS A 69 -5.25 -2.28 -18.22
C LYS A 69 -5.82 -2.42 -19.64
N GLU A 70 -7.11 -2.20 -19.82
CA GLU A 70 -7.75 -2.23 -21.14
C GLU A 70 -7.22 -1.12 -22.05
N GLN A 71 -6.95 0.07 -21.47
CA GLN A 71 -6.35 1.18 -22.21
C GLN A 71 -4.85 1.01 -22.47
N GLY A 72 -4.23 -0.09 -21.98
CA GLY A 72 -2.79 -0.32 -22.10
C GLY A 72 -1.95 0.66 -21.30
N ILE A 73 -2.52 1.26 -20.25
CA ILE A 73 -1.82 2.21 -19.38
C ILE A 73 -1.08 1.44 -18.29
N GLU A 74 0.23 1.62 -18.24
CA GLU A 74 1.08 1.12 -17.16
C GLU A 74 1.44 2.25 -16.19
N VAL A 75 1.55 1.90 -14.90
CA VAL A 75 1.78 2.84 -13.80
C VAL A 75 3.18 2.61 -13.21
N ASP A 76 4.02 3.64 -13.22
CA ASP A 76 5.40 3.58 -12.71
C ASP A 76 5.52 3.82 -11.21
N LEU A 77 4.57 4.56 -10.65
CA LEU A 77 4.53 4.87 -9.21
C LEU A 77 3.10 4.77 -8.69
N VAL A 78 2.95 4.01 -7.63
CA VAL A 78 1.68 3.87 -6.91
C VAL A 78 1.86 4.39 -5.49
N TYR A 79 0.92 5.23 -5.05
CA TYR A 79 0.73 5.58 -3.66
C TYR A 79 -0.72 5.32 -3.30
N ILE A 80 -0.94 4.57 -2.26
CA ILE A 80 -2.28 4.31 -1.74
C ILE A 80 -2.37 4.63 -0.25
N ASP A 81 -3.51 5.21 0.10
CA ASP A 81 -3.93 5.52 1.46
C ASP A 81 -5.29 4.85 1.67
N PRO A 82 -5.31 3.53 1.91
CA PRO A 82 -6.56 2.79 2.04
C PRO A 82 -7.20 3.08 3.39
N PRO A 83 -8.51 2.88 3.54
CA PRO A 83 -9.15 2.97 4.85
C PRO A 83 -8.46 2.07 5.86
N PHE A 84 -8.10 2.62 7.01
CA PHE A 84 -7.51 1.85 8.11
C PHE A 84 -8.59 1.00 8.78
N ALA A 85 -8.25 -0.22 9.18
CA ALA A 85 -9.19 -1.13 9.84
C ALA A 85 -9.50 -0.71 11.31
N SER A 86 -9.40 0.56 11.61
CA SER A 86 -9.57 1.17 12.94
C SER A 86 -11.03 1.29 13.41
N GLY A 87 -11.96 0.55 12.80
CA GLY A 87 -13.39 0.64 13.08
C GLY A 87 -14.13 1.69 12.26
N ALA A 88 -13.43 2.45 11.42
CA ALA A 88 -14.08 3.43 10.54
C ALA A 88 -14.81 2.73 9.38
N ASP A 89 -16.06 3.08 9.22
CA ASP A 89 -17.08 2.38 8.44
C ASP A 89 -16.89 2.34 6.92
N TYR A 90 -15.90 3.01 6.37
CA TYR A 90 -15.84 3.27 4.92
C TYR A 90 -15.46 2.03 4.08
N ALA A 91 -14.38 1.34 4.45
CA ALA A 91 -13.94 0.13 3.74
C ALA A 91 -14.99 -1.00 3.86
N LYS A 92 -15.61 -1.06 5.02
CA LYS A 92 -16.73 -1.92 5.37
C LYS A 92 -17.91 -1.76 4.41
N LYS A 93 -18.33 -0.53 4.19
CA LYS A 93 -19.46 -0.18 3.31
C LYS A 93 -19.22 -0.60 1.86
N ILE A 94 -18.03 -0.39 1.33
CA ILE A 94 -17.69 -0.73 -0.06
C ILE A 94 -17.68 -2.25 -0.28
N TYR A 95 -17.03 -3.00 0.60
CA TYR A 95 -16.92 -4.45 0.44
C TYR A 95 -18.28 -5.16 0.50
N ILE A 96 -19.11 -4.74 1.43
CA ILE A 96 -20.43 -5.36 1.64
C ILE A 96 -21.39 -5.00 0.52
N ARG A 97 -21.35 -3.79 0.00
CA ARG A 97 -22.15 -3.37 -1.17
C ARG A 97 -21.88 -4.19 -2.43
N ARG A 98 -20.74 -4.87 -2.53
CA ARG A 98 -20.42 -5.81 -3.62
C ARG A 98 -21.14 -7.16 -3.52
N ASN A 99 -21.64 -7.52 -2.35
CA ASN A 99 -22.38 -8.77 -2.21
C ASN A 99 -23.79 -8.59 -2.80
N PRO A 100 -24.19 -9.36 -3.86
CA PRO A 100 -25.49 -9.18 -4.50
C PRO A 100 -26.69 -9.34 -3.57
N LEU A 101 -26.56 -10.19 -2.54
CA LEU A 101 -27.60 -10.38 -1.53
C LEU A 101 -27.73 -9.15 -0.64
N VAL A 102 -26.60 -8.56 -0.24
CA VAL A 102 -26.58 -7.34 0.57
C VAL A 102 -27.06 -6.14 -0.24
N GLN A 103 -26.69 -6.04 -1.52
CA GLN A 103 -27.20 -4.98 -2.41
C GLN A 103 -28.72 -4.96 -2.49
N LYS A 104 -29.34 -6.14 -2.55
CA LYS A 104 -30.80 -6.22 -2.59
C LYS A 104 -31.43 -5.73 -1.29
N VAL A 105 -30.93 -6.20 -0.15
CA VAL A 105 -31.41 -5.80 1.18
C VAL A 105 -31.19 -4.32 1.44
N MET A 106 -30.03 -3.78 1.03
CA MET A 106 -29.71 -2.36 1.17
C MET A 106 -30.65 -1.49 0.34
N LYS A 107 -30.95 -1.87 -0.91
CA LYS A 107 -31.90 -1.13 -1.76
C LYS A 107 -33.31 -1.15 -1.18
N GLU A 108 -33.73 -2.26 -0.59
CA GLU A 108 -35.03 -2.36 0.08
C GLU A 108 -35.06 -1.48 1.35
N ALA A 109 -33.96 -1.44 2.11
CA ALA A 109 -33.83 -0.58 3.29
C ALA A 109 -33.81 0.91 2.94
N GLU A 110 -33.06 1.32 1.92
CA GLU A 110 -32.99 2.70 1.40
C GLU A 110 -34.37 3.23 0.95
N GLN A 111 -35.29 2.36 0.56
CA GLN A 111 -36.65 2.74 0.16
C GLN A 111 -37.62 2.87 1.32
N ASN A 112 -37.35 2.24 2.46
CA ASN A 112 -38.31 2.05 3.53
C ASN A 112 -37.91 2.68 4.87
N LEU A 113 -36.64 3.07 5.06
CA LEU A 113 -36.12 3.61 6.31
C LEU A 113 -35.78 5.10 6.15
N ASP A 114 -35.94 5.86 7.24
CA ASP A 114 -35.46 7.23 7.31
C ASP A 114 -33.92 7.27 7.51
N HIS A 115 -33.35 8.48 7.58
CA HIS A 115 -31.91 8.65 7.64
C HIS A 115 -31.25 8.13 8.94
N GLU A 116 -31.97 8.24 10.08
CA GLU A 116 -31.49 7.74 11.38
C GLU A 116 -31.63 6.23 11.48
N GLU A 117 -32.80 5.70 11.09
CA GLU A 117 -33.06 4.27 11.01
C GLU A 117 -32.13 3.55 10.03
N MET A 118 -31.81 4.19 8.91
CA MET A 118 -30.85 3.65 7.93
C MET A 118 -29.44 3.60 8.51
N LYS A 119 -29.03 4.58 9.29
CA LYS A 119 -27.75 4.61 9.95
C LYS A 119 -27.60 3.48 10.98
N GLU A 120 -28.60 3.28 11.83
CA GLU A 120 -28.63 2.18 12.79
C GLU A 120 -28.65 0.81 12.11
N PHE A 121 -29.40 0.69 11.02
CA PHE A 121 -29.47 -0.53 10.21
C PHE A 121 -28.09 -0.83 9.58
N GLU A 122 -27.44 0.18 9.02
CA GLU A 122 -26.08 0.04 8.48
C GLU A 122 -25.08 -0.34 9.59
N GLU A 123 -25.08 0.32 10.74
CA GLU A 123 -24.18 0.02 11.84
C GLU A 123 -24.35 -1.42 12.33
N LYS A 124 -25.58 -1.90 12.47
CA LYS A 124 -25.86 -3.26 12.89
C LYS A 124 -25.45 -4.28 11.83
N MET A 125 -25.76 -4.02 10.57
CA MET A 125 -25.41 -4.90 9.46
C MET A 125 -23.90 -4.99 9.20
N TYR A 126 -23.19 -3.87 9.41
CA TYR A 126 -21.75 -3.80 9.18
C TYR A 126 -20.93 -4.24 10.41
N GLY A 127 -21.46 -4.10 11.63
CA GLY A 127 -20.80 -4.49 12.87
C GLY A 127 -20.40 -5.95 12.92
N ASP A 128 -21.29 -6.82 12.48
CA ASP A 128 -21.13 -8.28 12.61
C ASP A 128 -20.38 -8.96 11.46
N ILE A 129 -20.16 -8.24 10.35
CA ILE A 129 -19.66 -8.85 9.11
C ILE A 129 -18.19 -8.55 8.84
N TRP A 130 -17.68 -7.42 9.36
CA TRP A 130 -16.34 -6.96 9.08
C TRP A 130 -15.35 -7.35 10.17
N ASP A 131 -14.55 -8.33 9.89
CA ASP A 131 -13.38 -8.68 10.69
C ASP A 131 -12.08 -8.35 9.94
N LYS A 132 -10.97 -8.49 10.62
CA LYS A 132 -9.64 -8.26 10.07
C LYS A 132 -9.35 -9.14 8.85
N GLU A 133 -9.88 -10.34 8.84
CA GLU A 133 -9.72 -11.29 7.75
C GLU A 133 -10.35 -10.78 6.45
N ARG A 134 -11.56 -10.24 6.54
CA ARG A 134 -12.26 -9.70 5.36
C ARG A 134 -11.57 -8.46 4.82
N TYR A 135 -11.09 -7.59 5.71
CA TYR A 135 -10.28 -6.44 5.30
C TYR A 135 -9.04 -6.89 4.53
N LEU A 136 -8.31 -7.89 5.03
CA LEU A 136 -7.10 -8.39 4.38
C LEU A 136 -7.41 -9.06 3.04
N ASN A 137 -8.52 -9.79 2.91
CA ASN A 137 -8.95 -10.34 1.62
C ASN A 137 -9.28 -9.22 0.62
N TRP A 138 -10.00 -8.18 1.05
CA TRP A 138 -10.27 -7.00 0.23
C TRP A 138 -8.97 -6.29 -0.18
N MET A 139 -8.04 -6.10 0.73
CA MET A 139 -6.74 -5.49 0.45
C MET A 139 -5.93 -6.34 -0.54
N TYR A 140 -5.94 -7.67 -0.38
CA TYR A 140 -5.28 -8.58 -1.31
C TYR A 140 -5.81 -8.41 -2.74
N GLU A 141 -7.13 -8.38 -2.91
CA GLU A 141 -7.77 -8.18 -4.21
C GLU A 141 -7.30 -6.86 -4.86
N ASN A 142 -7.30 -5.79 -4.08
CA ASN A 142 -6.89 -4.48 -4.59
C ASN A 142 -5.40 -4.42 -4.92
N LEU A 143 -4.53 -4.94 -4.06
CA LEU A 143 -3.08 -4.98 -4.31
C LEU A 143 -2.72 -5.84 -5.52
N MET A 144 -3.41 -6.96 -5.75
CA MET A 144 -3.24 -7.78 -6.93
C MET A 144 -3.67 -7.05 -8.22
N ALA A 145 -4.78 -6.33 -8.17
CA ALA A 145 -5.24 -5.51 -9.29
C ALA A 145 -4.24 -4.39 -9.60
N ILE A 146 -3.78 -3.67 -8.57
CA ILE A 146 -2.75 -2.63 -8.69
C ILE A 146 -1.46 -3.21 -9.30
N LYS A 147 -0.97 -4.33 -8.77
CA LYS A 147 0.24 -4.98 -9.32
C LYS A 147 0.10 -5.31 -10.81
N SER A 148 -1.11 -5.66 -11.24
CA SER A 148 -1.37 -6.03 -12.66
C SER A 148 -1.25 -4.86 -13.64
N VAL A 149 -1.33 -3.62 -13.17
CA VAL A 149 -1.20 -2.39 -13.98
C VAL A 149 0.12 -1.65 -13.74
N MET A 150 0.93 -2.11 -12.80
CA MET A 150 2.27 -1.55 -12.57
C MET A 150 3.22 -1.95 -13.70
N SER A 151 4.07 -1.00 -14.14
CA SER A 151 5.20 -1.29 -15.04
C SER A 151 6.26 -2.14 -14.34
N GLU A 152 7.16 -2.77 -15.09
CA GLU A 152 8.19 -3.66 -14.53
C GLU A 152 9.16 -2.94 -13.58
N ASN A 153 9.37 -1.64 -13.78
CA ASN A 153 10.26 -0.80 -12.95
C ASN A 153 9.53 -0.01 -11.87
N ALA A 154 8.25 -0.31 -11.65
CA ALA A 154 7.39 0.45 -10.75
C ALA A 154 7.70 0.23 -9.27
N SER A 155 7.37 1.24 -8.48
CA SER A 155 7.35 1.18 -7.01
C SER A 155 5.94 1.44 -6.48
N ILE A 156 5.61 0.81 -5.35
CA ILE A 156 4.37 1.06 -4.62
C ILE A 156 4.67 1.51 -3.19
N TYR A 157 3.91 2.50 -2.73
CA TYR A 157 3.91 3.01 -1.37
C TYR A 157 2.52 2.78 -0.78
N VAL A 158 2.45 2.12 0.36
CA VAL A 158 1.18 1.82 1.06
C VAL A 158 1.23 2.45 2.43
N HIS A 159 0.40 3.47 2.64
CA HIS A 159 0.27 4.19 3.89
C HIS A 159 -0.76 3.50 4.79
N LEU A 160 -0.39 3.24 6.03
CA LEU A 160 -1.19 2.50 7.00
C LEU A 160 -0.89 2.95 8.42
N ASP A 161 -1.86 2.81 9.29
CA ASP A 161 -1.66 2.95 10.72
C ASP A 161 -1.25 1.62 11.40
N TYR A 162 -1.02 1.69 12.70
CA TYR A 162 -0.59 0.53 13.50
C TYR A 162 -1.65 -0.58 13.64
N HIS A 163 -2.94 -0.28 13.41
CA HIS A 163 -4.00 -1.27 13.59
C HIS A 163 -3.92 -2.41 12.58
N ILE A 164 -3.51 -2.11 11.35
CA ILE A 164 -3.52 -3.06 10.26
C ILE A 164 -2.17 -3.18 9.52
N GLY A 165 -1.27 -2.21 9.69
CA GLY A 165 -0.01 -2.14 8.94
C GLY A 165 0.79 -3.43 8.93
N HIS A 166 1.00 -4.04 10.09
CA HIS A 166 1.79 -5.28 10.22
C HIS A 166 1.20 -6.47 9.45
N TYR A 167 -0.14 -6.56 9.37
CA TYR A 167 -0.81 -7.61 8.62
C TYR A 167 -0.72 -7.38 7.12
N VAL A 168 -0.85 -6.13 6.69
CA VAL A 168 -0.70 -5.76 5.28
C VAL A 168 0.75 -5.91 4.82
N LYS A 169 1.74 -5.70 5.72
CA LYS A 169 3.15 -6.00 5.42
C LYS A 169 3.36 -7.45 5.00
N ILE A 170 2.81 -8.39 5.77
CA ILE A 170 2.88 -9.83 5.44
C ILE A 170 2.20 -10.12 4.09
N LEU A 171 1.06 -9.46 3.85
CA LEU A 171 0.33 -9.59 2.59
C LEU A 171 1.13 -9.08 1.40
N MET A 172 1.82 -7.95 1.57
CA MET A 172 2.68 -7.39 0.53
C MET A 172 3.89 -8.28 0.24
N ASP A 173 4.46 -8.94 1.26
CA ASP A 173 5.53 -9.92 1.06
C ASP A 173 5.08 -11.07 0.16
N GLU A 174 3.86 -11.56 0.33
CA GLU A 174 3.32 -12.61 -0.54
C GLU A 174 3.05 -12.13 -1.98
N ILE A 175 2.54 -10.90 -2.11
CA ILE A 175 2.16 -10.37 -3.42
C ILE A 175 3.38 -9.91 -4.22
N PHE A 176 4.27 -9.15 -3.60
CA PHE A 176 5.41 -8.50 -4.26
C PHE A 176 6.72 -9.27 -4.11
N GLY A 177 6.84 -10.14 -3.12
CA GLY A 177 8.07 -10.81 -2.71
C GLY A 177 8.77 -10.05 -1.59
N GLU A 178 9.22 -10.76 -0.55
CA GLU A 178 9.96 -10.18 0.58
C GLU A 178 11.26 -9.50 0.11
N GLU A 179 11.90 -10.05 -0.91
CA GLU A 179 13.11 -9.53 -1.54
C GLU A 179 12.91 -8.17 -2.22
N ASN A 180 11.67 -7.82 -2.54
CA ASN A 180 11.30 -6.56 -3.15
C ASN A 180 10.86 -5.49 -2.13
N PHE A 181 10.89 -5.80 -0.85
CA PHE A 181 10.74 -4.83 0.22
C PHE A 181 11.92 -3.84 0.21
N ARG A 182 11.62 -2.55 0.18
CA ARG A 182 12.65 -1.50 0.08
C ARG A 182 12.79 -0.70 1.36
N ASN A 183 11.69 -0.23 1.94
CA ASN A 183 11.71 0.55 3.16
C ASN A 183 10.40 0.42 3.93
N GLU A 184 10.50 0.48 5.24
CA GLU A 184 9.48 0.93 6.14
C GLU A 184 9.77 2.40 6.45
N ILE A 185 8.88 3.29 6.07
CA ILE A 185 9.02 4.73 6.27
C ILE A 185 8.08 5.11 7.42
N ILE A 186 8.64 5.74 8.43
CA ILE A 186 7.88 6.26 9.57
C ILE A 186 7.55 7.72 9.29
N TRP A 187 6.28 8.01 9.11
CA TRP A 187 5.79 9.37 9.04
C TRP A 187 5.48 9.87 10.44
N TYR A 188 6.43 10.60 11.03
CA TYR A 188 6.30 11.20 12.35
C TYR A 188 5.61 12.57 12.26
N TYR A 189 4.53 12.72 13.00
CA TYR A 189 3.74 13.96 13.07
C TYR A 189 4.39 14.97 14.00
N THR A 190 4.86 16.09 13.46
CA THR A 190 5.54 17.11 14.26
C THR A 190 4.61 18.05 15.00
N ASN A 191 3.32 18.05 14.69
CA ASN A 191 2.31 19.00 15.18
C ASN A 191 1.04 18.34 15.70
N LYS A 192 0.97 17.01 15.78
CA LYS A 192 -0.22 16.34 16.32
C LYS A 192 -0.24 16.49 17.84
N MET A 193 -1.20 17.23 18.34
CA MET A 193 -1.53 17.22 19.76
C MET A 193 -2.40 15.99 20.02
N SER A 194 -1.80 14.88 20.29
CA SER A 194 -2.53 13.66 20.61
C SER A 194 -2.83 13.65 22.09
N GLY A 195 -4.10 13.84 22.42
CA GLY A 195 -4.60 13.44 23.72
C GLY A 195 -4.70 11.92 23.78
N SER A 196 -3.75 11.23 24.41
CA SER A 196 -4.03 9.86 24.84
C SER A 196 -5.15 9.91 25.84
N THR A 197 -6.23 9.18 25.58
CA THR A 197 -7.34 9.02 26.52
C THR A 197 -7.00 8.05 27.65
N SER A 198 -5.95 7.25 27.45
CA SER A 198 -5.46 6.27 28.44
C SER A 198 -4.21 6.80 29.15
N PRO A 199 -4.18 6.83 30.48
CA PRO A 199 -2.99 7.23 31.24
C PRO A 199 -1.89 6.15 31.23
N HIS A 200 -2.15 4.99 30.63
CA HIS A 200 -1.24 3.82 30.63
C HIS A 200 -0.58 3.58 29.29
N ASP A 201 -0.95 4.33 28.24
CA ASP A 201 -0.46 4.11 26.89
C ASP A 201 0.41 5.27 26.40
N PHE A 202 1.40 4.93 25.61
CA PHE A 202 2.17 5.94 24.88
C PHE A 202 1.30 6.57 23.78
N VAL A 203 1.53 7.85 23.56
CA VAL A 203 0.85 8.59 22.51
C VAL A 203 1.35 8.12 21.14
N CYS A 204 0.43 7.79 20.24
CA CYS A 204 0.78 7.41 18.87
C CYS A 204 0.89 8.66 17.98
N GLU A 205 2.10 8.97 17.53
CA GLU A 205 2.41 10.17 16.75
C GLU A 205 3.02 9.85 15.38
N HIS A 206 2.76 8.67 14.84
CA HIS A 206 3.26 8.28 13.53
C HIS A 206 2.33 7.33 12.81
N ASP A 207 2.46 7.32 11.51
CA ASP A 207 1.98 6.26 10.63
C ASP A 207 3.14 5.62 9.88
N THR A 208 2.87 4.51 9.23
CA THR A 208 3.86 3.73 8.51
C THR A 208 3.54 3.71 7.02
N VAL A 209 4.56 3.91 6.17
CA VAL A 209 4.44 3.76 4.73
C VAL A 209 5.39 2.65 4.28
N PHE A 210 4.84 1.53 3.82
CA PHE A 210 5.63 0.44 3.25
C PHE A 210 5.93 0.70 1.78
N ARG A 211 7.20 0.61 1.42
CA ARG A 211 7.66 0.74 0.05
C ARG A 211 8.15 -0.60 -0.51
N TYR A 212 7.58 -0.99 -1.65
CA TYR A 212 8.02 -2.14 -2.44
C TYR A 212 8.32 -1.71 -3.88
N SER A 213 9.18 -2.46 -4.55
CA SER A 213 9.27 -2.45 -6.00
C SER A 213 8.48 -3.62 -6.58
N LYS A 214 8.09 -3.54 -7.86
CA LYS A 214 7.44 -4.67 -8.54
C LYS A 214 8.40 -5.83 -8.76
N GLY A 215 9.67 -5.51 -9.04
CA GLY A 215 10.75 -6.48 -9.25
C GLY A 215 12.11 -5.91 -8.85
N ASP A 216 13.18 -6.59 -9.26
CA ASP A 216 14.56 -6.22 -8.91
C ASP A 216 15.01 -4.90 -9.51
N SER A 217 14.54 -4.58 -10.72
CA SER A 217 14.81 -3.31 -11.39
C SER A 217 13.72 -2.31 -11.03
N TYR A 218 14.09 -1.15 -10.48
CA TYR A 218 13.13 -0.10 -10.14
C TYR A 218 13.77 1.28 -10.24
N THR A 219 12.94 2.26 -10.57
CA THR A 219 13.37 3.66 -10.63
C THR A 219 13.46 4.25 -9.22
N TYR A 220 14.62 4.79 -8.87
CA TYR A 220 14.83 5.48 -7.61
C TYR A 220 15.78 6.65 -7.76
N ASN A 221 15.28 7.85 -7.52
CA ASN A 221 16.08 9.06 -7.48
C ASN A 221 16.53 9.30 -6.02
N VAL A 222 17.84 9.39 -5.81
CA VAL A 222 18.40 9.65 -4.48
C VAL A 222 18.02 11.07 -4.06
N ILE A 223 17.27 11.17 -2.97
CA ILE A 223 16.92 12.45 -2.35
C ILE A 223 17.93 12.72 -1.24
N THR A 224 18.47 13.92 -1.20
CA THR A 224 19.41 14.38 -0.18
C THR A 224 18.87 15.60 0.55
N GLU A 225 19.29 15.77 1.78
CA GLU A 225 19.04 16.95 2.61
C GLU A 225 20.37 17.54 3.07
N GLU A 226 20.40 18.84 3.30
CA GLU A 226 21.59 19.50 3.86
C GLU A 226 21.86 19.01 5.28
N ARG A 227 23.14 18.92 5.63
CA ARG A 227 23.57 18.65 7.00
C ARG A 227 23.62 19.96 7.77
N GLU A 228 23.26 19.93 9.03
CA GLU A 228 23.44 21.07 9.94
C GLU A 228 24.92 21.46 10.06
N GLU A 229 25.81 20.44 10.07
CA GLU A 229 27.26 20.63 10.08
C GLU A 229 27.91 19.70 9.05
N ALA A 230 28.91 20.23 8.34
CA ALA A 230 29.69 19.43 7.40
C ALA A 230 30.47 18.34 8.12
N VAL A 231 30.37 17.11 7.63
CA VAL A 231 31.02 15.94 8.25
C VAL A 231 32.16 15.45 7.36
N LYS A 232 33.33 15.24 7.96
CA LYS A 232 34.46 14.61 7.29
C LYS A 232 34.17 13.13 7.07
N GLN A 233 34.07 12.71 5.81
CA GLN A 233 33.82 11.31 5.44
C GLN A 233 34.87 10.79 4.45
N SER A 234 35.11 9.49 4.44
CA SER A 234 36.00 8.90 3.45
C SER A 234 35.42 9.01 2.05
N LYS A 235 36.17 9.58 1.12
CA LYS A 235 35.79 9.63 -0.29
C LYS A 235 35.66 8.22 -0.84
N ARG A 236 34.59 7.98 -1.59
CA ARG A 236 34.34 6.68 -2.23
C ARG A 236 34.49 6.80 -3.73
N VAL A 237 35.10 5.79 -4.34
CA VAL A 237 35.27 5.65 -5.79
C VAL A 237 34.76 4.28 -6.23
N LYS A 238 34.24 4.20 -7.43
CA LYS A 238 33.87 2.92 -8.04
C LYS A 238 35.08 2.33 -8.77
N VAL A 239 35.51 1.14 -8.35
CA VAL A 239 36.54 0.34 -9.00
C VAL A 239 35.91 -1.01 -9.31
N ASP A 240 35.89 -1.41 -10.60
CA ASP A 240 35.27 -2.67 -11.07
C ASP A 240 33.84 -2.87 -10.56
N GLY A 241 33.02 -1.80 -10.58
CA GLY A 241 31.65 -1.83 -10.11
C GLY A 241 31.43 -1.83 -8.60
N LYS A 242 32.50 -1.96 -7.79
CA LYS A 242 32.45 -1.95 -6.31
C LYS A 242 32.80 -0.58 -5.74
N ASN A 243 32.07 -0.16 -4.73
CA ASN A 243 32.37 1.08 -3.99
C ASN A 243 33.55 0.83 -3.04
N MET A 244 34.69 1.45 -3.31
CA MET A 244 35.88 1.39 -2.48
C MET A 244 36.21 2.77 -1.88
N ARG A 245 36.97 2.78 -0.76
CA ARG A 245 37.51 4.02 -0.22
C ARG A 245 38.63 4.51 -1.13
N ALA A 246 38.58 5.77 -1.54
CA ALA A 246 39.66 6.41 -2.29
C ALA A 246 40.92 6.48 -1.44
N ARG A 247 42.08 6.20 -2.05
CA ARG A 247 43.41 6.29 -1.45
C ARG A 247 44.28 7.22 -2.29
N ASP A 248 45.20 7.92 -1.61
CA ASP A 248 46.24 8.69 -2.28
C ASP A 248 47.38 7.79 -2.79
N GLU A 249 48.40 8.38 -3.41
CA GLU A 249 49.55 7.67 -3.95
C GLU A 249 50.37 6.95 -2.86
N GLU A 250 50.26 7.38 -1.63
CA GLU A 250 50.90 6.80 -0.46
C GLU A 250 50.07 5.70 0.22
N GLY A 251 48.83 5.48 -0.25
CA GLY A 251 47.90 4.48 0.25
C GLY A 251 46.99 4.94 1.40
N ASN A 252 47.05 6.21 1.79
CA ASN A 252 46.22 6.78 2.84
C ASN A 252 44.77 7.03 2.31
N ILE A 253 43.80 6.96 3.21
CA ILE A 253 42.40 7.22 2.86
C ILE A 253 42.20 8.72 2.63
N ILE A 254 41.66 9.06 1.45
CA ILE A 254 41.24 10.42 1.13
C ILE A 254 39.90 10.73 1.81
N TYR A 255 39.85 11.88 2.48
CA TYR A 255 38.63 12.39 3.11
C TYR A 255 38.12 13.62 2.37
N GLU A 256 36.82 13.79 2.40
CA GLU A 256 36.13 14.97 1.88
C GLU A 256 35.13 15.47 2.92
N LEU A 257 34.75 16.75 2.83
CA LEU A 257 33.66 17.30 3.63
C LEU A 257 32.33 17.05 2.89
N SER A 258 31.43 16.39 3.57
CA SER A 258 30.08 16.16 3.09
C SER A 258 29.13 17.17 3.72
N THR A 259 28.47 17.96 2.89
CA THR A 259 27.45 18.95 3.28
C THR A 259 26.05 18.37 3.19
N ASP A 260 25.90 17.25 2.51
CA ASP A 260 24.61 16.60 2.27
C ASP A 260 24.61 15.17 2.82
N LYS A 261 23.43 14.68 3.12
CA LYS A 261 23.15 13.29 3.50
C LYS A 261 21.87 12.81 2.80
N LYS A 262 21.81 11.51 2.54
CA LYS A 262 20.56 10.92 2.08
C LYS A 262 19.49 11.12 3.14
N ILE A 263 18.25 11.41 2.69
CA ILE A 263 17.13 11.46 3.61
C ILE A 263 16.96 10.10 4.29
N LYS A 264 16.50 10.15 5.52
CA LYS A 264 16.24 8.96 6.32
C LYS A 264 14.82 8.45 6.06
N ASP A 265 14.52 7.27 6.54
CA ASP A 265 13.22 6.64 6.52
C ASP A 265 12.26 7.11 7.64
N VAL A 266 12.71 8.03 8.49
CA VAL A 266 11.85 8.76 9.43
C VAL A 266 11.58 10.15 8.88
N TRP A 267 10.37 10.38 8.39
CA TRP A 267 9.94 11.63 7.80
C TRP A 267 9.21 12.48 8.84
N LYS A 268 9.75 13.67 9.08
CA LYS A 268 9.17 14.66 10.00
C LYS A 268 8.31 15.63 9.21
N ILE A 269 7.07 15.27 8.97
CA ILE A 269 6.12 16.07 8.19
C ILE A 269 4.93 16.41 9.07
N PRO A 270 4.52 17.70 9.14
CA PRO A 270 3.33 18.08 9.89
C PRO A 270 2.09 17.33 9.44
N TYR A 271 1.23 16.99 10.38
CA TYR A 271 -0.11 16.50 10.08
C TYR A 271 -0.95 17.67 9.53
N ILE A 272 -1.70 17.41 8.45
CA ILE A 272 -2.55 18.39 7.77
C ILE A 272 -3.96 18.32 8.32
#